data_abb94559151c5d49833c3b523275dbee
#
_entry.id   abb94559151c5d49833c3b523275dbee
#
_cell.length_a   1.000
_cell.length_b   1.000
_cell.length_c   1.000
_cell.angle_alpha   90.00
_cell.angle_beta   90.00
_cell.angle_gamma   90.00
#
_symmetry.space_group_name_H-M   'P 1'
#
loop_
_entity.id
_entity.type
_entity.pdbx_description
1 polymer ?
#
loop_
_entity_poly.entity_id
_entity_poly.type
_entity_poly.pdbx_seq_one_letter_code
_entity_poly.pdbx_strand_id
1 'polypeptide(L)' 'MENLSSFLEPGQRVQHPDQPDWGIGQVQSNINNHITVNFPEMGKVVINTNKVNLILIT' A
#
# COMPACT_ATOMS: atom_id res chain seq x y z
N MET A 1 -0.20 -7.76 -17.17
CA MET A 1 -0.95 -6.72 -16.45
C MET A 1 0.00 -5.93 -15.57
N GLU A 2 -0.12 -4.64 -15.59
CA GLU A 2 0.75 -3.80 -14.80
C GLU A 2 0.46 -3.90 -13.31
N ASN A 3 1.53 -3.83 -12.52
CA ASN A 3 1.40 -3.73 -11.07
C ASN A 3 1.25 -2.24 -10.72
N LEU A 4 0.03 -1.81 -10.44
CA LEU A 4 -0.25 -0.42 -10.15
C LEU A 4 0.40 0.07 -8.86
N SER A 5 0.79 -0.85 -7.97
CA SER A 5 1.45 -0.47 -6.72
C SER A 5 2.78 0.27 -6.95
N SER A 6 3.46 0.01 -8.07
CA SER A 6 4.73 0.69 -8.36
C SER A 6 4.55 2.16 -8.70
N PHE A 7 3.33 2.61 -8.96
CA PHE A 7 3.02 3.99 -9.30
C PHE A 7 2.37 4.77 -8.16
N LEU A 8 2.22 4.14 -7.00
CA LEU A 8 1.58 4.80 -5.87
C LEU A 8 2.46 5.91 -5.31
N GLU A 9 1.82 7.00 -4.93
CA GLU A 9 2.51 8.19 -4.42
C GLU A 9 2.12 8.45 -2.97
N PRO A 10 2.98 9.12 -2.21
CA PRO A 10 2.63 9.53 -0.85
C PRO A 10 1.31 10.31 -0.81
N GLY A 11 0.49 10.01 0.16
CA GLY A 11 -0.82 10.63 0.33
C GLY A 11 -1.97 9.83 -0.26
N GLN A 12 -1.69 8.92 -1.19
CA GLN A 12 -2.76 8.09 -1.76
C GLN A 12 -3.22 7.04 -0.75
N ARG A 13 -4.49 6.65 -0.86
CA ARG A 13 -5.10 5.66 0.02
C ARG A 13 -5.15 4.31 -0.66
N VAL A 14 -4.84 3.26 0.10
CA VAL A 14 -4.78 1.90 -0.42
C VAL A 14 -5.36 0.92 0.57
N GLN A 15 -5.70 -0.26 0.06
CA GLN A 15 -6.15 -1.38 0.88
C GLN A 15 -5.28 -2.58 0.60
N HIS A 16 -4.93 -3.34 1.65
CA HIS A 16 -4.19 -4.58 1.48
C HIS A 16 -5.17 -5.65 0.96
N PRO A 17 -4.86 -6.30 -0.17
CA PRO A 17 -5.81 -7.25 -0.77
C PRO A 17 -6.09 -8.48 0.10
N ASP A 18 -5.10 -8.93 0.86
CA ASP A 18 -5.22 -10.11 1.70
C ASP A 18 -5.55 -9.79 3.15
N GLN A 19 -5.52 -8.53 3.53
CA GLN A 19 -5.74 -8.11 4.91
C GLN A 19 -6.70 -6.92 4.95
N PRO A 20 -7.94 -7.12 4.53
CA PRO A 20 -8.91 -6.01 4.53
C PRO A 20 -9.19 -5.45 5.92
N ASP A 21 -8.95 -6.26 6.96
CA ASP A 21 -9.15 -5.85 8.35
C ASP A 21 -8.16 -4.79 8.82
N TRP A 22 -7.08 -4.57 8.07
CA TRP A 22 -6.13 -3.50 8.39
C TRP A 22 -6.71 -2.11 8.12
N GLY A 23 -7.81 -2.04 7.37
CA GLY A 23 -8.46 -0.78 7.05
C GLY A 23 -7.82 -0.10 5.85
N ILE A 24 -8.27 1.11 5.57
CA ILE A 24 -7.73 1.90 4.46
C ILE A 24 -6.47 2.61 4.94
N GLY A 25 -5.34 2.25 4.33
CA GLY A 25 -4.06 2.84 4.68
C GLY A 25 -3.71 4.03 3.81
N GLN A 26 -2.73 4.81 4.25
CA GLN A 26 -2.22 5.93 3.50
C GLN A 26 -0.74 5.70 3.18
N VAL A 27 -0.39 5.87 1.91
CA VAL A 27 1.00 5.72 1.46
C VAL A 27 1.85 6.83 2.05
N GLN A 28 2.97 6.44 2.66
CA GLN A 28 3.94 7.37 3.25
C GLN A 28 5.14 7.55 2.34
N SER A 29 5.60 6.47 1.71
CA SER A 29 6.75 6.51 0.81
C SER A 29 6.68 5.33 -0.16
N ASN A 30 7.38 5.46 -1.28
CA ASN A 30 7.48 4.40 -2.28
C ASN A 30 8.89 4.43 -2.85
N ILE A 31 9.75 3.55 -2.36
CA ILE A 31 11.18 3.52 -2.71
C ILE A 31 11.59 2.09 -3.03
N ASN A 32 12.18 1.89 -4.22
CA ASN A 32 12.74 0.58 -4.61
C ASN A 32 11.76 -0.57 -4.42
N ASN A 33 10.53 -0.40 -4.88
CA ASN A 33 9.48 -1.41 -4.77
C ASN A 33 9.07 -1.71 -3.34
N HIS A 34 9.41 -0.84 -2.39
CA HIS A 34 8.97 -0.93 -1.01
C HIS A 34 8.10 0.28 -0.71
N ILE A 35 6.85 0.00 -0.36
CA ILE A 35 5.90 1.06 -0.04
C ILE A 35 5.62 1.01 1.45
N THR A 36 5.88 2.12 2.15
CA THR A 36 5.50 2.26 3.54
C THR A 36 4.08 2.80 3.58
N VAL A 37 3.20 2.05 4.22
CA VAL A 37 1.78 2.41 4.34
C VAL A 37 1.40 2.47 5.82
N ASN A 38 0.69 3.50 6.21
CA ASN A 38 0.14 3.60 7.56
C ASN A 38 -1.30 3.12 7.54
N PHE A 39 -1.53 1.93 8.11
CA PHE A 39 -2.87 1.35 8.21
C PHE A 39 -3.45 1.66 9.60
N PRO A 40 -4.74 2.01 9.68
CA PRO A 40 -5.33 2.40 10.97
C PRO A 40 -5.28 1.29 12.03
N GLU A 41 -5.34 0.02 11.60
CA GLU A 41 -5.36 -1.11 12.54
C GLU A 41 -3.99 -1.76 12.73
N MET A 42 -2.98 -1.38 11.96
CA MET A 42 -1.66 -2.01 12.01
C MET A 42 -0.52 -1.02 12.22
N GLY A 43 -0.77 0.27 12.00
CA GLY A 43 0.29 1.26 11.99
C GLY A 43 1.11 1.18 10.69
N LYS A 44 2.39 1.53 10.77
CA LYS A 44 3.25 1.57 9.59
C LYS A 44 3.73 0.17 9.21
N VAL A 45 3.48 -0.20 7.97
CA VAL A 45 3.88 -1.49 7.42
C VAL A 45 4.62 -1.24 6.10
N VAL A 46 5.71 -1.95 5.87
CA VAL A 46 6.44 -1.89 4.61
C VAL A 46 5.95 -3.02 3.71
N ILE A 47 5.46 -2.66 2.54
CA ILE A 47 4.89 -3.61 1.57
C ILE A 47 5.86 -3.75 0.40
N ASN A 48 6.22 -4.99 0.06
CA ASN A 48 7.01 -5.29 -1.13
C ASN A 48 6.06 -5.42 -2.32
N THR A 49 6.15 -4.49 -3.26
CA THR A 49 5.23 -4.43 -4.40
C THR A 49 5.42 -5.59 -5.39
N ASN A 50 6.51 -6.33 -5.29
CA ASN A 50 6.70 -7.53 -6.09
C ASN A 50 5.91 -8.71 -5.56
N LYS A 51 5.43 -8.63 -4.32
CA LYS A 51 4.70 -9.72 -3.66
C LYS A 51 3.25 -9.38 -3.39
N VAL A 52 2.94 -8.11 -3.20
CA VAL A 52 1.60 -7.65 -2.84
C VAL A 52 1.17 -6.54 -3.79
N ASN A 53 -0.03 -6.70 -4.32
CA ASN A 53 -0.63 -5.73 -5.24
C ASN A 53 -1.67 -4.92 -4.47
N LEU A 54 -1.25 -3.79 -3.93
CA LEU A 54 -2.15 -2.94 -3.15
C LEU A 54 -3.28 -2.41 -4.04
N ILE A 55 -4.46 -2.28 -3.43
CA ILE A 55 -5.64 -1.78 -4.12
C ILE A 55 -5.75 -0.27 -3.88
N LEU A 56 -5.70 0.50 -4.95
CA LEU A 56 -5.87 1.95 -4.86
C LEU A 56 -7.32 2.29 -4.56
N ILE A 57 -7.52 3.10 -3.54
CA ILE A 57 -8.84 3.58 -3.14
C ILE A 57 -8.98 5.01 -3.65
N THR A 58 -9.93 5.22 -4.53
CA THR A 58 -10.16 6.55 -5.13
C THR A 58 -11.37 7.25 -4.54
#